data_aba3585c994786ea5a78538d32fb7c11
#
_entry.id   aba3585c994786ea5a78538d32fb7c11
#
_cell.length_a   1.000
_cell.length_b   1.000
_cell.length_c   1.000
_cell.angle_alpha   90.00
_cell.angle_beta   90.00
_cell.angle_gamma   90.00
#
_symmetry.space_group_name_H-M   'P 1'
#
loop_
_entity.id
_entity.type
_entity.pdbx_description
1 polymer ?
#
loop_
_entity_poly.entity_id
_entity_poly.type
_entity_poly.pdbx_seq_one_letter_code
_entity_poly.pdbx_strand_id
1 'polypeptide(L)'
;NNNSEAEKIGIHLSNMASAKIKYFDYDFTNLEIKGRASKGNTLTKHPIRKIELKEKGKSTFKGRDIWYDSDIGRLNVDNRGQYLGNFTSEDKILLILNDGSYELTDNELTNRYENNDIFLIQKFHEKQPINCIHYDVSSKNYYAKRFLVETTTTGKKFLFINERPSSKLILASTHENPEVEIKTVNAKGEKKTEILKLADFIEVKGWKAIGNKITY
;
A
#
# COMPACT_ATOMS: atom_id res chain seq x y z
N ASN A 1 25.88 -9.71 16.84
CA ASN A 1 25.36 -8.44 16.34
C ASN A 1 25.36 -8.53 14.82
N ASN A 2 24.19 -8.41 14.24
CA ASN A 2 24.00 -8.63 12.81
C ASN A 2 23.80 -7.28 12.11
N ASN A 3 24.77 -6.90 11.23
CA ASN A 3 24.68 -5.68 10.41
C ASN A 3 23.91 -5.90 9.10
N SER A 4 23.08 -6.95 9.00
CA SER A 4 22.37 -7.27 7.77
C SER A 4 21.33 -6.20 7.37
N GLU A 5 21.00 -5.28 8.26
CA GLU A 5 20.14 -4.13 7.98
C GLU A 5 20.89 -2.95 7.35
N ALA A 6 22.22 -3.05 7.28
CA ALA A 6 23.04 -1.96 6.83
C ALA A 6 22.89 -1.74 5.32
N GLU A 7 22.92 -0.48 4.93
CA GLU A 7 22.79 -0.03 3.56
C GLU A 7 24.12 -0.11 2.81
N LYS A 8 24.07 -0.15 1.48
CA LYS A 8 25.21 0.08 0.60
C LYS A 8 25.06 1.42 -0.09
N ILE A 9 26.12 2.19 -0.07
CA ILE A 9 26.16 3.51 -0.69
C ILE A 9 27.27 3.62 -1.72
N GLY A 10 27.04 4.38 -2.78
CA GLY A 10 28.05 4.78 -3.74
C GLY A 10 28.60 6.17 -3.41
N ILE A 11 29.90 6.32 -3.39
CA ILE A 11 30.59 7.55 -3.01
C ILE A 11 31.36 8.09 -4.20
N HIS A 12 31.01 9.28 -4.63
CA HIS A 12 31.72 10.03 -5.67
C HIS A 12 32.58 11.10 -5.04
N LEU A 13 33.89 11.01 -5.23
CA LEU A 13 34.82 12.03 -4.78
C LEU A 13 34.79 13.27 -5.71
N SER A 14 35.22 14.40 -5.18
CA SER A 14 35.41 15.60 -5.98
C SER A 14 36.43 15.35 -7.09
N ASN A 15 36.23 15.98 -8.25
CA ASN A 15 37.18 15.93 -9.36
C ASN A 15 38.57 16.47 -8.98
N MET A 16 38.61 17.40 -8.00
CA MET A 16 39.84 17.98 -7.47
C MET A 16 40.53 17.11 -6.40
N ALA A 17 39.92 16.00 -5.97
CA ALA A 17 40.55 15.08 -5.04
C ALA A 17 41.81 14.45 -5.64
N SER A 18 42.89 14.29 -4.85
CA SER A 18 44.12 13.64 -5.30
C SER A 18 44.04 12.12 -5.43
N ALA A 19 42.88 11.52 -5.15
CA ALA A 19 42.65 10.09 -5.24
C ALA A 19 42.65 9.62 -6.70
N LYS A 20 43.28 8.45 -6.96
CA LYS A 20 43.25 7.79 -8.28
C LYS A 20 41.85 7.29 -8.65
N ILE A 21 41.14 6.72 -7.64
CA ILE A 21 39.76 6.22 -7.80
C ILE A 21 38.82 7.29 -7.30
N LYS A 22 37.94 7.77 -8.16
CA LYS A 22 36.98 8.84 -7.87
C LYS A 22 35.62 8.34 -7.41
N TYR A 23 35.37 7.04 -7.52
CA TYR A 23 34.14 6.37 -7.15
C TYR A 23 34.46 5.05 -6.44
N PHE A 24 33.73 4.76 -5.37
CA PHE A 24 33.76 3.45 -4.72
C PHE A 24 32.44 3.22 -3.97
N ASP A 25 32.09 1.95 -3.82
CA ASP A 25 30.97 1.52 -2.99
C ASP A 25 31.43 1.29 -1.57
N TYR A 26 30.56 1.63 -0.62
CA TYR A 26 30.77 1.35 0.79
C TYR A 26 29.59 0.55 1.33
N ASP A 27 29.89 -0.58 1.95
CA ASP A 27 28.92 -1.48 2.55
C ASP A 27 28.99 -1.35 4.07
N PHE A 28 27.92 -0.82 4.66
CA PHE A 28 27.85 -0.63 6.11
C PHE A 28 27.80 -1.96 6.90
N THR A 29 27.56 -3.10 6.23
CA THR A 29 27.64 -4.42 6.90
C THR A 29 29.05 -4.69 7.46
N ASN A 30 30.07 -4.08 6.85
CA ASN A 30 31.48 -4.22 7.26
C ASN A 30 31.88 -3.26 8.38
N LEU A 31 30.97 -2.40 8.84
CA LEU A 31 31.26 -1.45 9.91
C LEU A 31 30.96 -2.07 11.27
N GLU A 32 31.95 -2.06 12.17
CA GLU A 32 31.74 -2.49 13.55
C GLU A 32 30.74 -1.59 14.29
N ILE A 33 29.78 -2.22 14.96
CA ILE A 33 28.85 -1.52 15.85
C ILE A 33 29.62 -1.12 17.12
N LYS A 34 29.76 0.20 17.33
CA LYS A 34 30.44 0.80 18.48
C LYS A 34 29.45 1.50 19.41
N GLY A 35 29.89 1.81 20.60
CA GLY A 35 29.09 2.54 21.57
C GLY A 35 28.70 3.95 21.06
N ARG A 36 27.57 4.48 21.54
CA ARG A 36 27.00 5.79 21.15
C ARG A 36 28.01 6.95 21.21
N ALA A 37 28.95 6.92 22.15
CA ALA A 37 29.95 7.97 22.36
C ALA A 37 31.17 7.84 21.43
N SER A 38 31.25 6.80 20.59
CA SER A 38 32.40 6.61 19.70
C SER A 38 32.37 7.60 18.53
N LYS A 39 33.54 8.06 18.12
CA LYS A 39 33.69 9.06 17.04
C LYS A 39 33.38 8.50 15.64
N GLY A 40 33.19 7.20 15.51
CA GLY A 40 33.01 6.52 14.23
C GLY A 40 34.32 6.35 13.43
N ASN A 41 34.19 5.74 12.24
CA ASN A 41 35.33 5.47 11.35
C ASN A 41 35.37 6.52 10.23
N THR A 42 36.58 6.92 9.84
CA THR A 42 36.76 7.83 8.71
C THR A 42 36.54 7.07 7.40
N LEU A 43 35.56 7.45 6.61
CA LEU A 43 35.23 6.85 5.33
C LEU A 43 36.27 7.19 4.25
N THR A 44 36.64 8.45 4.14
CA THR A 44 37.65 8.97 3.22
C THR A 44 38.25 10.26 3.76
N LYS A 45 39.49 10.55 3.34
CA LYS A 45 40.15 11.84 3.62
C LYS A 45 39.95 12.85 2.47
N HIS A 46 39.34 12.41 1.37
CA HIS A 46 39.13 13.25 0.19
C HIS A 46 37.75 13.91 0.20
N PRO A 47 37.60 15.10 -0.38
CA PRO A 47 36.30 15.75 -0.47
C PRO A 47 35.33 14.94 -1.30
N ILE A 48 34.10 14.75 -0.77
CA ILE A 48 33.03 14.03 -1.41
C ILE A 48 32.18 15.02 -2.21
N ARG A 49 31.84 14.66 -3.47
CA ARG A 49 30.94 15.42 -4.33
C ARG A 49 29.50 14.95 -4.22
N LYS A 50 29.27 13.61 -4.13
CA LYS A 50 27.94 12.99 -4.11
C LYS A 50 27.99 11.68 -3.34
N ILE A 51 26.91 11.41 -2.61
CA ILE A 51 26.62 10.09 -2.05
C ILE A 51 25.29 9.64 -2.63
N GLU A 52 25.20 8.40 -3.08
CA GLU A 52 23.98 7.80 -3.59
C GLU A 52 23.71 6.45 -2.89
N LEU A 53 22.43 6.18 -2.62
CA LEU A 53 21.99 4.91 -2.09
C LEU A 53 22.03 3.87 -3.21
N LYS A 54 22.73 2.75 -3.01
CA LYS A 54 22.82 1.62 -3.96
C LYS A 54 21.85 0.51 -3.59
N GLU A 55 21.91 0.08 -2.34
CA GLU A 55 21.04 -0.96 -1.80
C GLU A 55 20.52 -0.51 -0.45
N LYS A 56 19.22 -0.65 -0.27
CA LYS A 56 18.58 -0.41 1.02
C LYS A 56 18.83 -1.61 1.92
N GLY A 57 19.21 -1.36 3.16
CA GLY A 57 19.39 -2.42 4.15
C GLY A 57 18.10 -3.23 4.33
N LYS A 58 18.22 -4.53 4.50
CA LYS A 58 17.09 -5.41 4.79
C LYS A 58 16.96 -5.56 6.30
N SER A 59 15.83 -5.18 6.85
CA SER A 59 15.54 -5.40 8.26
C SER A 59 15.62 -6.90 8.58
N THR A 60 16.44 -7.25 9.58
CA THR A 60 16.51 -8.62 10.15
C THR A 60 15.56 -8.81 11.31
N PHE A 61 14.88 -7.76 11.74
CA PHE A 61 13.80 -7.93 12.69
C PHE A 61 12.71 -8.77 12.04
N LYS A 62 12.40 -9.90 12.65
CA LYS A 62 11.19 -10.65 12.29
C LYS A 62 10.04 -9.66 12.38
N GLY A 63 9.22 -9.59 11.31
CA GLY A 63 8.03 -8.78 11.34
C GLY A 63 7.17 -9.15 12.56
N ARG A 64 6.34 -8.23 12.99
CA ARG A 64 5.34 -8.44 14.05
C ARG A 64 3.99 -8.75 13.43
N ASP A 65 3.29 -9.69 14.02
CA ASP A 65 1.90 -9.95 13.64
C ASP A 65 1.02 -8.81 14.13
N ILE A 66 0.15 -8.31 13.26
CA ILE A 66 -0.73 -7.18 13.54
C ILE A 66 -2.18 -7.59 13.33
N TRP A 67 -3.02 -7.19 14.28
CA TRP A 67 -4.48 -7.31 14.25
C TRP A 67 -5.11 -5.93 14.27
N TYR A 68 -6.29 -5.84 13.70
CA TYR A 68 -7.14 -4.66 13.76
C TYR A 68 -8.35 -4.94 14.64
N ASP A 69 -8.44 -4.20 15.73
CA ASP A 69 -9.57 -4.24 16.64
C ASP A 69 -10.60 -3.17 16.21
N SER A 70 -11.68 -3.63 15.58
CA SER A 70 -12.74 -2.76 15.08
C SER A 70 -13.54 -2.09 16.20
N ASP A 71 -13.59 -2.62 17.40
CA ASP A 71 -14.38 -2.05 18.50
C ASP A 71 -13.78 -0.74 19.01
N ILE A 72 -12.44 -0.64 18.93
CA ILE A 72 -11.70 0.53 19.40
C ILE A 72 -10.98 1.28 18.28
N GLY A 73 -11.07 0.81 17.03
CA GLY A 73 -10.44 1.43 15.86
C GLY A 73 -8.91 1.47 15.93
N ARG A 74 -8.25 0.39 16.41
CA ARG A 74 -6.80 0.37 16.60
C ARG A 74 -6.13 -0.91 16.15
N LEU A 75 -4.85 -0.76 15.81
CA LEU A 75 -3.95 -1.88 15.63
C LEU A 75 -3.48 -2.43 16.98
N ASN A 76 -3.20 -3.73 17.02
CA ASN A 76 -2.63 -4.38 18.20
C ASN A 76 -1.79 -5.60 17.81
N VAL A 77 -1.06 -6.14 18.79
CA VAL A 77 -0.25 -7.36 18.69
C VAL A 77 -0.76 -8.47 19.63
N ASP A 78 -1.94 -8.28 20.20
CA ASP A 78 -2.51 -9.10 21.25
C ASP A 78 -3.58 -10.08 20.74
N ASN A 79 -3.61 -10.37 19.46
CA ASN A 79 -4.57 -11.26 18.79
C ASN A 79 -6.04 -10.79 18.90
N ARG A 80 -6.30 -9.47 19.01
CA ARG A 80 -7.66 -8.94 19.10
C ARG A 80 -8.15 -8.45 17.75
N GLY A 81 -9.29 -8.94 17.30
CA GLY A 81 -9.96 -8.54 16.08
C GLY A 81 -9.45 -9.25 14.83
N GLN A 82 -9.41 -8.54 13.70
CA GLN A 82 -9.04 -9.08 12.41
C GLN A 82 -7.51 -9.18 12.27
N TYR A 83 -7.00 -10.36 11.93
CA TYR A 83 -5.59 -10.54 11.58
C TYR A 83 -5.27 -9.89 10.23
N LEU A 84 -4.31 -8.98 10.21
CA LEU A 84 -3.88 -8.27 9.00
C LEU A 84 -2.62 -8.88 8.37
N GLY A 85 -1.85 -9.65 9.12
CA GLY A 85 -0.62 -10.30 8.65
C GLY A 85 0.61 -9.93 9.47
N ASN A 86 1.75 -10.43 9.02
CA ASN A 86 3.05 -10.12 9.58
C ASN A 86 3.62 -8.86 8.90
N PHE A 87 4.03 -7.86 9.68
CA PHE A 87 4.47 -6.54 9.21
C PHE A 87 5.89 -6.25 9.61
N THR A 88 6.69 -5.79 8.68
CA THR A 88 7.95 -5.10 8.91
C THR A 88 7.71 -3.59 9.05
N SER A 89 8.73 -2.83 9.41
CA SER A 89 8.62 -1.35 9.52
C SER A 89 8.30 -0.64 8.20
N GLU A 90 8.51 -1.29 7.06
CA GLU A 90 8.29 -0.71 5.73
C GLU A 90 6.91 -1.04 5.16
N ASP A 91 6.26 -2.06 5.71
CA ASP A 91 4.95 -2.48 5.26
C ASP A 91 3.89 -1.42 5.60
N LYS A 92 2.93 -1.29 4.73
CA LYS A 92 1.82 -0.34 4.86
C LYS A 92 0.49 -1.06 4.99
N ILE A 93 -0.47 -0.34 5.51
CA ILE A 93 -1.86 -0.74 5.57
C ILE A 93 -2.62 -0.03 4.46
N LEU A 94 -3.44 -0.77 3.74
CA LEU A 94 -4.42 -0.26 2.80
C LEU A 94 -5.77 -0.14 3.50
N LEU A 95 -6.32 1.05 3.47
CA LEU A 95 -7.70 1.36 3.83
C LEU A 95 -8.51 1.61 2.56
N ILE A 96 -9.66 1.01 2.45
CA ILE A 96 -10.71 1.42 1.52
C ILE A 96 -11.86 1.96 2.36
N LEU A 97 -12.32 3.15 2.05
CA LEU A 97 -13.33 3.85 2.82
C LEU A 97 -14.71 3.78 2.15
N ASN A 98 -15.76 3.92 2.94
CA ASN A 98 -17.16 3.88 2.46
C ASN A 98 -17.49 4.99 1.48
N ASP A 99 -16.74 6.11 1.51
CA ASP A 99 -16.87 7.21 0.56
C ASP A 99 -16.32 6.89 -0.84
N GLY A 100 -15.70 5.72 -1.03
CA GLY A 100 -15.06 5.32 -2.28
C GLY A 100 -13.67 5.91 -2.46
N SER A 101 -12.98 6.23 -1.39
CA SER A 101 -11.58 6.57 -1.39
C SER A 101 -10.71 5.44 -0.85
N TYR A 102 -9.42 5.47 -1.18
CA TYR A 102 -8.41 4.64 -0.50
C TYR A 102 -7.34 5.52 0.13
N GLU A 103 -6.70 4.98 1.15
CA GLU A 103 -5.59 5.60 1.86
C GLU A 103 -4.55 4.54 2.23
N LEU A 104 -3.26 4.91 2.17
CA LEU A 104 -2.19 4.11 2.75
C LEU A 104 -1.77 4.74 4.08
N THR A 105 -1.60 3.90 5.11
CA THR A 105 -1.03 4.32 6.39
C THR A 105 0.20 3.46 6.72
N ASP A 106 1.03 3.94 7.65
CA ASP A 106 2.03 3.08 8.28
C ASP A 106 1.35 2.08 9.23
N ASN A 107 2.16 1.19 9.82
CA ASN A 107 1.66 0.15 10.71
C ASN A 107 1.93 0.47 12.20
N GLU A 108 1.97 1.76 12.57
CA GLU A 108 2.17 2.19 13.95
C GLU A 108 0.94 1.87 14.82
N LEU A 109 1.16 1.24 15.99
CA LEU A 109 0.07 0.84 16.90
C LEU A 109 -0.66 2.03 17.53
N THR A 110 -0.09 3.23 17.41
CA THR A 110 -0.70 4.48 17.89
C THR A 110 -1.76 5.02 16.93
N ASN A 111 -1.80 4.53 15.69
CA ASN A 111 -2.79 4.94 14.70
C ASN A 111 -4.20 4.66 15.20
N ARG A 112 -5.11 5.59 14.90
CA ARG A 112 -6.55 5.47 15.15
C ARG A 112 -7.29 5.51 13.82
N TYR A 113 -8.26 4.65 13.70
CA TYR A 113 -9.10 4.52 12.52
C TYR A 113 -10.57 4.73 12.90
N GLU A 114 -11.28 5.54 12.14
CA GLU A 114 -12.72 5.74 12.32
C GLU A 114 -13.48 4.56 11.70
N ASN A 115 -13.92 3.66 12.54
CA ASN A 115 -14.51 2.38 12.14
C ASN A 115 -15.68 2.48 11.17
N ASN A 116 -16.56 3.47 11.40
CA ASN A 116 -17.76 3.65 10.57
C ASN A 116 -17.44 4.02 9.12
N ASP A 117 -16.24 4.50 8.85
CA ASP A 117 -15.79 4.92 7.52
C ASP A 117 -15.06 3.83 6.77
N ILE A 118 -14.66 2.74 7.43
CA ILE A 118 -13.84 1.69 6.82
C ILE A 118 -14.72 0.67 6.10
N PHE A 119 -14.50 0.50 4.80
CA PHE A 119 -15.05 -0.58 4.01
C PHE A 119 -14.17 -1.84 4.07
N LEU A 120 -12.83 -1.65 3.98
CA LEU A 120 -11.85 -2.72 4.02
C LEU A 120 -10.53 -2.20 4.62
N ILE A 121 -9.92 -2.99 5.49
CA ILE A 121 -8.56 -2.76 6.01
C ILE A 121 -7.73 -4.03 5.85
N GLN A 122 -6.52 -3.90 5.31
CA GLN A 122 -5.59 -5.01 5.14
C GLN A 122 -4.14 -4.56 4.98
N LYS A 123 -3.22 -5.51 4.99
CA LYS A 123 -1.84 -5.27 4.57
C LYS A 123 -1.81 -4.87 3.09
N PHE A 124 -1.06 -3.83 2.76
CA PHE A 124 -0.90 -3.36 1.39
C PHE A 124 0.06 -4.25 0.60
N HIS A 125 -0.32 -4.58 -0.63
CA HIS A 125 0.50 -5.29 -1.61
C HIS A 125 0.46 -4.56 -2.96
N GLU A 126 1.60 -4.08 -3.43
CA GLU A 126 1.71 -3.24 -4.63
C GLU A 126 1.12 -3.86 -5.91
N LYS A 127 1.23 -5.18 -6.04
CA LYS A 127 0.76 -5.90 -7.23
C LYS A 127 -0.69 -6.39 -7.12
N GLN A 128 -1.34 -6.15 -6.00
CA GLN A 128 -2.69 -6.59 -5.74
C GLN A 128 -3.69 -5.52 -6.15
N PRO A 129 -4.56 -5.77 -7.14
CA PRO A 129 -5.50 -4.77 -7.58
C PRO A 129 -6.66 -4.60 -6.60
N ILE A 130 -7.15 -3.37 -6.50
CA ILE A 130 -8.47 -3.09 -5.92
C ILE A 130 -9.51 -3.37 -6.99
N ASN A 131 -10.44 -4.26 -6.69
CA ASN A 131 -11.62 -4.56 -7.49
C ASN A 131 -12.82 -3.93 -6.80
N CYS A 132 -13.62 -3.18 -7.50
CA CYS A 132 -14.80 -2.59 -6.88
C CYS A 132 -16.00 -2.51 -7.85
N ILE A 133 -17.17 -2.46 -7.25
CA ILE A 133 -18.42 -2.06 -7.92
C ILE A 133 -18.89 -0.78 -7.24
N HIS A 134 -19.24 0.21 -8.04
CA HIS A 134 -19.78 1.47 -7.55
C HIS A 134 -20.97 1.92 -8.38
N TYR A 135 -21.88 2.64 -7.72
CA TYR A 135 -22.97 3.35 -8.37
C TYR A 135 -22.53 4.77 -8.67
N ASP A 136 -22.65 5.19 -9.92
CA ASP A 136 -22.41 6.56 -10.35
C ASP A 136 -23.74 7.30 -10.54
N VAL A 137 -23.98 8.29 -9.69
CA VAL A 137 -25.23 9.07 -9.73
C VAL A 137 -25.39 9.90 -10.99
N SER A 138 -24.28 10.32 -11.62
CA SER A 138 -24.33 11.16 -12.82
C SER A 138 -24.90 10.42 -14.01
N SER A 139 -24.51 9.18 -14.21
CA SER A 139 -24.98 8.30 -15.29
C SER A 139 -26.13 7.39 -14.85
N LYS A 140 -26.41 7.33 -13.54
CA LYS A 140 -27.41 6.42 -12.93
C LYS A 140 -27.14 4.95 -13.25
N ASN A 141 -25.85 4.57 -13.31
CA ASN A 141 -25.44 3.21 -13.65
C ASN A 141 -24.45 2.65 -12.61
N TYR A 142 -24.34 1.33 -12.61
CA TYR A 142 -23.32 0.60 -11.87
C TYR A 142 -22.12 0.33 -12.78
N TYR A 143 -20.92 0.46 -12.19
CA TYR A 143 -19.66 0.21 -12.88
C TYR A 143 -18.80 -0.75 -12.08
N ALA A 144 -18.19 -1.69 -12.78
CA ALA A 144 -17.09 -2.47 -12.26
C ALA A 144 -15.78 -1.74 -12.58
N LYS A 145 -14.87 -1.69 -11.61
CA LYS A 145 -13.58 -1.04 -11.75
C LYS A 145 -12.49 -1.90 -11.12
N ARG A 146 -11.33 -1.92 -11.76
CA ARG A 146 -10.17 -2.67 -11.31
C ARG A 146 -8.91 -1.85 -11.55
N PHE A 147 -8.11 -1.60 -10.49
CA PHE A 147 -6.94 -0.74 -10.59
C PHE A 147 -5.90 -1.07 -9.54
N LEU A 148 -4.64 -0.71 -9.80
CA LEU A 148 -3.55 -0.78 -8.83
C LEU A 148 -3.40 0.54 -8.07
N VAL A 149 -2.94 0.45 -6.84
CA VAL A 149 -2.52 1.63 -6.06
C VAL A 149 -1.13 2.03 -6.54
N GLU A 150 -1.04 3.16 -7.22
CA GLU A 150 0.20 3.65 -7.85
C GLU A 150 1.01 4.59 -6.94
N THR A 151 0.49 4.93 -5.76
CA THR A 151 1.15 5.83 -4.81
C THR A 151 1.83 5.08 -3.68
N THR A 152 2.89 5.65 -3.17
CA THR A 152 3.51 5.23 -1.90
C THR A 152 3.29 6.25 -0.77
N THR A 153 2.56 7.34 -1.05
CA THR A 153 2.26 8.40 -0.08
C THR A 153 1.30 7.89 0.98
N THR A 154 1.64 8.06 2.25
CA THR A 154 0.80 7.74 3.40
C THR A 154 0.02 8.96 3.89
N GLY A 155 -1.13 8.72 4.55
CA GLY A 155 -1.93 9.78 5.18
C GLY A 155 -2.69 10.66 4.17
N LYS A 156 -2.84 10.22 2.92
CA LYS A 156 -3.59 10.94 1.89
C LYS A 156 -4.68 10.07 1.30
N LYS A 157 -5.90 10.60 1.27
CA LYS A 157 -7.05 9.95 0.65
C LYS A 157 -7.07 10.21 -0.86
N PHE A 158 -7.41 9.17 -1.62
CA PHE A 158 -7.54 9.18 -3.07
C PHE A 158 -8.91 8.67 -3.46
N LEU A 159 -9.81 9.58 -3.84
CA LEU A 159 -11.17 9.24 -4.25
C LEU A 159 -11.15 8.57 -5.63
N PHE A 160 -11.65 7.35 -5.74
CA PHE A 160 -11.65 6.57 -6.97
C PHE A 160 -13.05 6.35 -7.58
N ILE A 161 -14.11 6.84 -6.94
CA ILE A 161 -15.46 6.92 -7.50
C ILE A 161 -15.85 8.39 -7.74
N ASN A 162 -17.04 8.62 -8.26
CA ASN A 162 -17.55 9.99 -8.48
C ASN A 162 -17.79 10.70 -7.13
N GLU A 163 -17.29 11.95 -6.99
CA GLU A 163 -17.41 12.77 -5.75
C GLU A 163 -18.85 13.21 -5.42
N ARG A 164 -19.83 13.04 -6.31
CA ARG A 164 -21.20 13.45 -6.04
C ARG A 164 -21.80 12.66 -4.88
N PRO A 165 -22.47 13.31 -3.92
CA PRO A 165 -22.88 12.71 -2.64
C PRO A 165 -23.75 11.45 -2.72
N SER A 166 -24.45 11.25 -3.83
CA SER A 166 -25.29 10.05 -4.04
C SER A 166 -24.59 8.92 -4.78
N SER A 167 -23.32 9.10 -5.18
CA SER A 167 -22.50 8.00 -5.68
C SER A 167 -22.07 7.12 -4.50
N LYS A 168 -22.01 5.81 -4.70
CA LYS A 168 -21.80 4.85 -3.60
C LYS A 168 -20.83 3.76 -4.01
N LEU A 169 -19.91 3.42 -3.12
CA LEU A 169 -19.16 2.18 -3.18
C LEU A 169 -20.10 1.04 -2.75
N ILE A 170 -20.25 0.03 -3.60
CA ILE A 170 -21.14 -1.11 -3.34
C ILE A 170 -20.33 -2.32 -2.87
N LEU A 171 -19.16 -2.52 -3.49
CA LEU A 171 -18.26 -3.63 -3.20
C LEU A 171 -16.82 -3.17 -3.41
N ALA A 172 -15.93 -3.61 -2.55
CA ALA A 172 -14.50 -3.54 -2.73
C ALA A 172 -13.83 -4.83 -2.27
N SER A 173 -12.87 -5.31 -3.03
CA SER A 173 -12.10 -6.51 -2.74
C SER A 173 -10.72 -6.40 -3.35
N THR A 174 -9.76 -7.06 -2.74
CA THR A 174 -8.40 -7.19 -3.26
C THR A 174 -8.08 -8.63 -3.68
N HIS A 175 -9.06 -9.54 -3.65
CA HIS A 175 -8.89 -10.86 -4.21
C HIS A 175 -8.55 -10.77 -5.70
N GLU A 176 -7.78 -11.74 -6.20
CA GLU A 176 -7.29 -11.73 -7.58
C GLU A 176 -8.45 -11.74 -8.60
N ASN A 177 -9.44 -12.60 -8.39
CA ASN A 177 -10.65 -12.68 -9.21
C ASN A 177 -11.89 -12.82 -8.32
N PRO A 178 -12.43 -11.75 -7.74
CA PRO A 178 -13.61 -11.83 -6.91
C PRO A 178 -14.87 -12.11 -7.75
N GLU A 179 -15.71 -13.02 -7.27
CA GLU A 179 -17.01 -13.33 -7.82
C GLU A 179 -18.10 -12.52 -7.13
N VAL A 180 -18.98 -11.93 -7.90
CA VAL A 180 -20.07 -11.09 -7.40
C VAL A 180 -21.40 -11.61 -7.93
N GLU A 181 -22.33 -11.89 -7.03
CA GLU A 181 -23.70 -12.25 -7.36
C GLU A 181 -24.50 -10.99 -7.70
N ILE A 182 -24.98 -10.92 -8.93
CA ILE A 182 -25.84 -9.81 -9.40
C ILE A 182 -27.28 -10.32 -9.51
N LYS A 183 -28.16 -9.71 -8.75
CA LYS A 183 -29.60 -9.98 -8.78
C LYS A 183 -30.32 -8.90 -9.56
N THR A 184 -30.93 -9.27 -10.66
CA THR A 184 -31.75 -8.36 -11.48
C THR A 184 -33.22 -8.75 -11.42
N VAL A 185 -34.08 -7.76 -11.60
CA VAL A 185 -35.52 -7.98 -11.70
C VAL A 185 -35.99 -7.36 -13.03
N ASN A 186 -36.55 -8.14 -13.92
CA ASN A 186 -37.05 -7.62 -15.16
C ASN A 186 -38.40 -6.89 -14.98
N ALA A 187 -38.90 -6.24 -16.03
CA ALA A 187 -40.16 -5.51 -16.00
C ALA A 187 -41.39 -6.39 -15.67
N LYS A 188 -41.28 -7.71 -15.79
CA LYS A 188 -42.32 -8.69 -15.45
C LYS A 188 -42.22 -9.19 -14.01
N GLY A 189 -41.24 -8.68 -13.23
CA GLY A 189 -41.01 -9.11 -11.85
C GLY A 189 -40.22 -10.41 -11.71
N GLU A 190 -39.70 -10.99 -12.79
CA GLU A 190 -38.90 -12.19 -12.75
C GLU A 190 -37.48 -11.86 -12.27
N LYS A 191 -36.99 -12.63 -11.28
CA LYS A 191 -35.66 -12.46 -10.69
C LYS A 191 -34.67 -13.33 -11.46
N LYS A 192 -33.58 -12.72 -11.90
CA LYS A 192 -32.42 -13.41 -12.49
C LYS A 192 -31.21 -13.18 -11.61
N THR A 193 -30.47 -14.24 -11.34
CA THR A 193 -29.20 -14.19 -10.61
C THR A 193 -28.08 -14.60 -11.55
N GLU A 194 -27.05 -13.77 -11.64
CA GLU A 194 -25.86 -14.05 -12.43
C GLU A 194 -24.61 -13.87 -11.58
N ILE A 195 -23.58 -14.68 -11.83
CA ILE A 195 -22.27 -14.54 -11.18
C ILE A 195 -21.35 -13.77 -12.14
N LEU A 196 -20.87 -12.62 -11.68
CA LEU A 196 -19.89 -11.82 -12.39
C LEU A 196 -18.50 -12.04 -11.78
N LYS A 197 -17.58 -12.56 -12.57
CA LYS A 197 -16.15 -12.64 -12.22
C LYS A 197 -15.48 -11.35 -12.65
N LEU A 198 -15.01 -10.53 -11.69
CA LEU A 198 -14.56 -9.18 -12.00
C LEU A 198 -13.29 -9.16 -12.85
N ALA A 199 -12.36 -10.12 -12.68
CA ALA A 199 -11.15 -10.15 -13.49
C ALA A 199 -11.40 -10.54 -14.95
N ASP A 200 -12.47 -11.30 -15.23
CA ASP A 200 -12.85 -11.67 -16.58
C ASP A 200 -13.66 -10.55 -17.26
N PHE A 201 -14.34 -9.72 -16.46
CA PHE A 201 -15.21 -8.64 -16.93
C PHE A 201 -14.44 -7.34 -17.24
N ILE A 202 -13.38 -7.05 -16.48
CA ILE A 202 -12.58 -5.82 -16.63
C ILE A 202 -11.11 -6.06 -16.36
N GLU A 203 -10.26 -5.58 -17.25
CA GLU A 203 -8.81 -5.52 -17.04
C GLU A 203 -8.44 -4.43 -16.03
N VAL A 204 -7.22 -4.50 -15.48
CA VAL A 204 -6.66 -3.45 -14.63
C VAL A 204 -6.47 -2.18 -15.45
N LYS A 205 -7.09 -1.09 -15.00
CA LYS A 205 -7.01 0.25 -15.61
C LYS A 205 -6.47 1.26 -14.60
N GLY A 206 -6.16 2.46 -15.04
CA GLY A 206 -5.79 3.55 -14.13
C GLY A 206 -6.88 3.87 -13.11
N TRP A 207 -6.52 4.23 -11.90
CA TRP A 207 -7.45 4.46 -10.79
C TRP A 207 -8.46 5.61 -11.03
N LYS A 208 -8.20 6.50 -12.00
CA LYS A 208 -9.14 7.57 -12.41
C LYS A 208 -10.18 7.13 -13.44
N ALA A 209 -10.03 5.96 -14.06
CA ALA A 209 -11.02 5.47 -15.02
C ALA A 209 -12.35 5.20 -14.33
N ILE A 210 -13.48 5.47 -15.00
CA ILE A 210 -14.81 5.21 -14.44
C ILE A 210 -15.09 3.70 -14.28
N GLY A 211 -14.49 2.86 -15.12
CA GLY A 211 -14.72 1.41 -15.17
C GLY A 211 -15.59 0.97 -16.33
N ASN A 212 -15.96 -0.31 -16.34
CA ASN A 212 -16.89 -0.88 -17.30
C ASN A 212 -18.31 -0.86 -16.72
N LYS A 213 -19.26 -0.37 -17.52
CA LYS A 213 -20.67 -0.37 -17.14
C LYS A 213 -21.18 -1.80 -17.02
N ILE A 214 -21.87 -2.08 -15.92
CA ILE A 214 -22.58 -3.33 -15.71
C ILE A 214 -23.96 -3.19 -16.36
N THR A 215 -24.21 -3.95 -17.41
CA THR A 215 -25.49 -3.96 -18.14
C THR A 215 -26.11 -5.36 -18.02
N TYR A 216 -27.25 -5.43 -17.38
CA TYR A 216 -28.09 -6.63 -17.30
C TYR A 216 -29.55 -6.30 -17.58
#